data_1d36d40ae416f9f4e6ee15e14e2814cb
#
_entry.id   1d36d40ae416f9f4e6ee15e14e2814cb
#
_cell.length_a   1.000
_cell.length_b   1.000
_cell.length_c   1.000
_cell.angle_alpha   90.00
_cell.angle_beta   90.00
_cell.angle_gamma   90.00
#
_symmetry.space_group_name_H-M   'P 1'
#
loop_
_entity.id
_entity.type
_entity.pdbx_description
1 polymer ?
#
loop_
_entity_poly.entity_id
_entity_poly.type
_entity_poly.pdbx_seq_one_letter_code
_entity_poly.pdbx_strand_id
1 'polypeptide(L)'
;MSERVHKYLSRMGRGSRREAERWISDGRVTIDGRRAVRGDKVGCTSQVAVDGIPVVNGAVDAGHSEVLIYNKPVGKIVTRHDPNNRPTVFDDLPIHEHGRWVAVGRLDINTAGVMLFCSDGNLANGLMHPRNEIEREYLCRVNGIVSESDLERLCSGMEVDGHVCRFDSVEARPGGGYNRWFTVVLRQGRYREVRRLWGAVGGAVSRLI
;
A
#
# COMPACT_ATOMS: atom_id res chain seq x y z
N MET A 1 -19.91 -6.67 16.19
CA MET A 1 -19.10 -5.46 15.85
C MET A 1 -19.81 -4.70 14.74
N SER A 2 -19.74 -3.36 14.75
CA SER A 2 -20.30 -2.54 13.68
C SER A 2 -19.17 -1.87 12.88
N GLU A 3 -19.33 -1.77 11.55
CA GLU A 3 -18.37 -1.09 10.67
C GLU A 3 -19.09 -0.05 9.78
N ARG A 4 -18.34 0.94 9.24
CA ARG A 4 -18.93 1.94 8.33
C ARG A 4 -19.40 1.29 7.03
N VAL A 5 -20.56 1.69 6.52
CA VAL A 5 -21.19 1.08 5.34
C VAL A 5 -20.29 1.09 4.09
N HIS A 6 -19.53 2.19 3.83
CA HIS A 6 -18.59 2.21 2.70
C HIS A 6 -17.44 1.22 2.86
N LYS A 7 -16.99 0.96 4.12
CA LYS A 7 -15.98 -0.05 4.41
C LYS A 7 -16.54 -1.46 4.19
N TYR A 8 -17.77 -1.70 4.67
CA TYR A 8 -18.50 -2.94 4.44
C TYR A 8 -18.62 -3.26 2.95
N LEU A 9 -19.16 -2.33 2.14
CA LEU A 9 -19.33 -2.50 0.70
C LEU A 9 -18.00 -2.81 -0.01
N SER A 10 -16.95 -2.12 0.41
CA SER A 10 -15.60 -2.36 -0.13
C SER A 10 -15.04 -3.74 0.24
N ARG A 11 -15.28 -4.21 1.45
CA ARG A 11 -14.90 -5.56 1.91
C ARG A 11 -15.68 -6.64 1.14
N MET A 12 -16.95 -6.39 0.89
CA MET A 12 -17.82 -7.27 0.10
C MET A 12 -17.51 -7.25 -1.42
N GLY A 13 -16.40 -6.62 -1.85
CA GLY A 13 -15.98 -6.60 -3.24
C GLY A 13 -16.83 -5.73 -4.17
N ARG A 14 -17.83 -5.01 -3.66
CA ARG A 14 -18.77 -4.23 -4.48
C ARG A 14 -18.14 -3.00 -5.12
N GLY A 15 -17.02 -2.51 -4.62
CA GLY A 15 -16.29 -1.38 -5.18
C GLY A 15 -15.24 -0.81 -4.24
N SER A 16 -14.59 0.27 -4.60
CA SER A 16 -13.69 1.00 -3.72
C SER A 16 -14.47 1.76 -2.65
N ARG A 17 -13.82 2.11 -1.52
CA ARG A 17 -14.46 2.94 -0.48
C ARG A 17 -14.97 4.28 -1.03
N ARG A 18 -14.23 4.89 -1.98
CA ARG A 18 -14.63 6.16 -2.62
C ARG A 18 -15.86 5.99 -3.53
N GLU A 19 -15.94 4.88 -4.24
CA GLU A 19 -17.14 4.55 -5.03
C GLU A 19 -18.35 4.29 -4.14
N ALA A 20 -18.17 3.53 -3.08
CA ALA A 20 -19.22 3.29 -2.10
C ALA A 20 -19.70 4.60 -1.45
N GLU A 21 -18.81 5.55 -1.13
CA GLU A 21 -19.19 6.87 -0.64
C GLU A 21 -19.99 7.67 -1.69
N ARG A 22 -19.65 7.57 -2.97
CA ARG A 22 -20.45 8.16 -4.06
C ARG A 22 -21.84 7.55 -4.13
N TRP A 23 -21.95 6.21 -4.14
CA TRP A 23 -23.25 5.53 -4.16
C TRP A 23 -24.13 5.89 -2.96
N ILE A 24 -23.54 6.07 -1.77
CA ILE A 24 -24.25 6.56 -0.59
C ILE A 24 -24.77 7.99 -0.83
N SER A 25 -23.95 8.88 -1.35
CA SER A 25 -24.33 10.27 -1.64
C SER A 25 -25.42 10.33 -2.70
N ASP A 26 -25.37 9.48 -3.72
CA ASP A 26 -26.34 9.36 -4.80
C ASP A 26 -27.64 8.66 -4.34
N GLY A 27 -27.68 8.13 -3.10
CA GLY A 27 -28.84 7.46 -2.51
C GLY A 27 -29.10 6.07 -3.05
N ARG A 28 -28.13 5.44 -3.65
CA ARG A 28 -28.20 4.11 -4.24
C ARG A 28 -28.06 2.99 -3.19
N VAL A 29 -27.66 3.33 -1.96
CA VAL A 29 -27.42 2.35 -0.88
C VAL A 29 -28.52 2.44 0.15
N THR A 30 -29.05 1.28 0.55
CA THR A 30 -29.99 1.15 1.67
C THR A 30 -29.46 0.23 2.76
N ILE A 31 -29.83 0.51 4.00
CA ILE A 31 -29.55 -0.31 5.19
C ILE A 31 -30.89 -0.58 5.86
N ASP A 32 -31.26 -1.82 6.01
CA ASP A 32 -32.53 -2.24 6.63
C ASP A 32 -33.75 -1.52 6.01
N GLY A 33 -33.75 -1.35 4.66
CA GLY A 33 -34.77 -0.64 3.88
C GLY A 33 -34.67 0.89 3.90
N ARG A 34 -33.87 1.49 4.78
CA ARG A 34 -33.66 2.95 4.88
C ARG A 34 -32.48 3.39 3.99
N ARG A 35 -32.61 4.54 3.32
CA ARG A 35 -31.50 5.17 2.58
C ARG A 35 -30.32 5.43 3.51
N ALA A 36 -29.15 4.95 3.14
CA ALA A 36 -27.91 5.17 3.87
C ALA A 36 -27.41 6.61 3.72
N VAL A 37 -26.83 7.14 4.78
CA VAL A 37 -26.15 8.44 4.78
C VAL A 37 -24.66 8.26 5.11
N ARG A 38 -23.86 9.27 4.78
CA ARG A 38 -22.42 9.26 5.05
C ARG A 38 -22.16 9.13 6.55
N GLY A 39 -21.40 8.13 6.94
CA GLY A 39 -21.08 7.85 8.34
C GLY A 39 -21.90 6.73 8.97
N ASP A 40 -22.96 6.28 8.32
CA ASP A 40 -23.74 5.13 8.78
C ASP A 40 -22.87 3.89 8.99
N LYS A 41 -23.31 3.09 9.95
CA LYS A 41 -22.65 1.82 10.30
C LYS A 41 -23.61 0.66 10.05
N VAL A 42 -23.04 -0.47 9.69
CA VAL A 42 -23.75 -1.74 9.55
C VAL A 42 -23.30 -2.74 10.62
N GLY A 43 -24.24 -3.45 11.18
CA GLY A 43 -24.02 -4.56 12.10
C GLY A 43 -24.02 -5.91 11.38
N CYS A 44 -23.82 -6.97 12.14
CA CYS A 44 -23.82 -8.33 11.57
C CYS A 44 -25.18 -8.80 11.03
N THR A 45 -26.27 -8.22 11.50
CA THR A 45 -27.66 -8.54 11.08
C THR A 45 -28.23 -7.53 10.08
N SER A 46 -27.52 -6.44 9.79
CA SER A 46 -28.02 -5.38 8.88
C SER A 46 -28.11 -5.88 7.45
N GLN A 47 -29.24 -5.61 6.80
CA GLN A 47 -29.47 -5.87 5.39
C GLN A 47 -29.03 -4.65 4.57
N VAL A 48 -27.99 -4.81 3.77
CA VAL A 48 -27.49 -3.76 2.89
C VAL A 48 -27.85 -4.08 1.45
N ALA A 49 -28.35 -3.11 0.70
CA ALA A 49 -28.56 -3.24 -0.73
C ALA A 49 -27.96 -2.06 -1.49
N VAL A 50 -27.55 -2.31 -2.73
CA VAL A 50 -27.11 -1.29 -3.70
C VAL A 50 -28.02 -1.39 -4.91
N ASP A 51 -28.64 -0.29 -5.31
CA ASP A 51 -29.64 -0.23 -6.39
C ASP A 51 -30.75 -1.30 -6.23
N GLY A 52 -31.17 -1.55 -5.02
CA GLY A 52 -32.18 -2.57 -4.69
C GLY A 52 -31.64 -4.02 -4.68
N ILE A 53 -30.40 -4.25 -5.09
CA ILE A 53 -29.76 -5.57 -5.11
C ILE A 53 -29.11 -5.84 -3.75
N PRO A 54 -29.56 -6.88 -2.99
CA PRO A 54 -28.96 -7.20 -1.71
C PRO A 54 -27.46 -7.49 -1.82
N VAL A 55 -26.69 -6.91 -0.91
CA VAL A 55 -25.30 -7.27 -0.70
C VAL A 55 -25.27 -8.45 0.27
N VAL A 56 -25.40 -9.64 -0.30
CA VAL A 56 -25.35 -10.88 0.50
C VAL A 56 -23.92 -11.03 1.03
N ASN A 57 -23.79 -11.32 2.31
CA ASN A 57 -22.58 -11.92 2.85
C ASN A 57 -22.43 -13.29 2.15
N GLY A 58 -21.80 -13.34 0.97
CA GLY A 58 -21.14 -14.58 0.57
C GLY A 58 -20.25 -14.92 1.76
N ALA A 59 -20.29 -16.15 2.23
CA ALA A 59 -19.55 -16.57 3.41
C ALA A 59 -18.06 -16.15 3.26
N VAL A 60 -17.78 -14.89 3.57
CA VAL A 60 -16.44 -14.49 3.96
C VAL A 60 -16.30 -15.20 5.28
N ASP A 61 -15.65 -16.33 5.25
CA ASP A 61 -15.25 -17.06 6.45
C ASP A 61 -14.70 -16.02 7.42
N ALA A 62 -15.45 -15.72 8.47
CA ALA A 62 -15.19 -14.61 9.37
C ALA A 62 -13.89 -14.82 10.18
N GLY A 63 -13.04 -15.74 9.76
CA GLY A 63 -11.83 -16.17 10.43
C GLY A 63 -10.57 -16.29 9.57
N HIS A 64 -10.63 -16.27 8.26
CA HIS A 64 -9.42 -16.47 7.44
C HIS A 64 -9.09 -15.25 6.60
N SER A 65 -8.06 -14.51 7.03
CA SER A 65 -7.45 -13.49 6.19
C SER A 65 -6.43 -14.15 5.26
N GLU A 66 -6.68 -14.12 3.96
CA GLU A 66 -5.73 -14.58 2.97
C GLU A 66 -4.64 -13.52 2.77
N VAL A 67 -3.41 -13.98 2.65
CA VAL A 67 -2.24 -13.13 2.34
C VAL A 67 -1.53 -13.73 1.14
N LEU A 68 -1.29 -12.90 0.14
CA LEU A 68 -0.55 -13.25 -1.06
C LEU A 68 0.76 -12.49 -1.06
N ILE A 69 1.86 -13.20 -1.29
CA ILE A 69 3.20 -12.63 -1.48
C ILE A 69 3.43 -12.52 -2.99
N TYR A 70 3.80 -11.34 -3.44
CA TYR A 70 4.03 -11.05 -4.85
C TYR A 70 5.40 -10.41 -5.04
N ASN A 71 6.18 -10.96 -5.97
CA ASN A 71 7.44 -10.36 -6.39
C ASN A 71 7.17 -9.40 -7.56
N LYS A 72 7.00 -8.11 -7.23
CA LYS A 72 6.70 -7.08 -8.23
C LYS A 72 7.88 -6.88 -9.18
N PRO A 73 7.70 -7.02 -10.50
CA PRO A 73 8.70 -6.61 -11.48
C PRO A 73 8.72 -5.09 -11.65
N VAL A 74 9.80 -4.55 -12.21
CA VAL A 74 9.80 -3.18 -12.76
C VAL A 74 8.82 -3.07 -13.93
N GLY A 75 8.30 -1.85 -14.17
CA GLY A 75 7.37 -1.60 -15.27
C GLY A 75 5.89 -1.73 -14.89
N LYS A 76 5.55 -2.37 -13.78
CA LYS A 76 4.17 -2.44 -13.28
C LYS A 76 3.89 -1.40 -12.22
N ILE A 77 2.69 -0.84 -12.26
CA ILE A 77 2.22 0.15 -11.27
C ILE A 77 1.26 -0.46 -10.25
N VAL A 78 1.24 0.09 -9.05
CA VAL A 78 0.37 -0.37 -7.97
C VAL A 78 -0.90 0.48 -7.94
N THR A 79 -1.81 0.18 -8.86
CA THR A 79 -3.14 0.79 -8.96
C THR A 79 -4.12 -0.20 -9.58
N ARG A 80 -5.41 -0.06 -9.26
CA ARG A 80 -6.48 -0.84 -9.91
C ARG A 80 -6.98 -0.21 -11.20
N HIS A 81 -6.76 1.07 -11.36
CA HIS A 81 -7.14 1.82 -12.55
C HIS A 81 -6.04 2.80 -12.89
N ASP A 82 -5.57 2.74 -14.11
CA ASP A 82 -4.60 3.67 -14.66
C ASP A 82 -5.18 4.37 -15.89
N PRO A 83 -5.26 5.71 -15.90
CA PRO A 83 -5.78 6.44 -17.07
C PRO A 83 -4.97 6.21 -18.36
N ASN A 84 -3.70 5.80 -18.23
CA ASN A 84 -2.80 5.57 -19.36
C ASN A 84 -2.71 4.08 -19.75
N ASN A 85 -3.55 3.22 -19.18
CA ASN A 85 -3.58 1.77 -19.46
C ASN A 85 -2.21 1.07 -19.31
N ARG A 86 -1.35 1.54 -18.40
CA ARG A 86 -0.09 0.86 -18.10
C ARG A 86 -0.35 -0.44 -17.34
N PRO A 87 0.50 -1.47 -17.52
CA PRO A 87 0.37 -2.72 -16.76
C PRO A 87 0.36 -2.48 -15.26
N THR A 88 -0.57 -3.13 -14.57
CA THR A 88 -0.73 -3.03 -13.12
C THR A 88 -0.30 -4.32 -12.43
N VAL A 89 -0.02 -4.25 -11.14
CA VAL A 89 0.23 -5.45 -10.33
C VAL A 89 -1.03 -6.33 -10.19
N PHE A 90 -2.21 -5.73 -10.29
CA PHE A 90 -3.48 -6.46 -10.15
C PHE A 90 -3.80 -7.34 -11.34
N ASP A 91 -3.17 -7.12 -12.49
CA ASP A 91 -3.34 -7.95 -13.70
C ASP A 91 -2.74 -9.36 -13.51
N ASP A 92 -1.79 -9.52 -12.58
CA ASP A 92 -1.13 -10.80 -12.30
C ASP A 92 -1.76 -11.56 -11.12
N LEU A 93 -2.63 -10.92 -10.36
CA LEU A 93 -3.17 -11.55 -9.16
C LEU A 93 -4.30 -12.53 -9.49
N PRO A 94 -4.40 -13.65 -8.77
CA PRO A 94 -5.53 -14.53 -8.90
C PRO A 94 -6.83 -13.80 -8.54
N ILE A 95 -7.92 -14.22 -9.17
CA ILE A 95 -9.26 -13.74 -8.80
C ILE A 95 -9.53 -14.13 -7.35
N HIS A 96 -10.01 -13.16 -6.55
CA HIS A 96 -10.47 -13.44 -5.19
C HIS A 96 -11.97 -13.72 -5.22
N GLU A 97 -12.38 -14.92 -4.87
CA GLU A 97 -13.77 -15.37 -5.00
C GLU A 97 -14.75 -14.58 -4.14
N HIS A 98 -14.35 -14.18 -2.95
CA HIS A 98 -15.24 -13.60 -1.94
C HIS A 98 -14.90 -12.16 -1.54
N GLY A 99 -14.20 -11.42 -2.41
CA GLY A 99 -13.81 -10.06 -2.08
C GLY A 99 -12.83 -9.45 -3.06
N ARG A 100 -11.75 -8.86 -2.55
CA ARG A 100 -10.70 -8.27 -3.38
C ARG A 100 -9.38 -8.19 -2.64
N TRP A 101 -8.30 -8.29 -3.36
CA TRP A 101 -6.97 -8.05 -2.82
C TRP A 101 -6.77 -6.57 -2.44
N VAL A 102 -6.22 -6.32 -1.28
CA VAL A 102 -5.81 -5.00 -0.81
C VAL A 102 -4.29 -4.98 -0.74
N ALA A 103 -3.64 -4.10 -1.50
CA ALA A 103 -2.19 -3.97 -1.47
C ALA A 103 -1.72 -3.42 -0.11
N VAL A 104 -0.69 -4.01 0.46
CA VAL A 104 0.01 -3.52 1.66
C VAL A 104 1.10 -2.55 1.21
N GLY A 105 0.72 -1.28 1.08
CA GLY A 105 1.61 -0.24 0.57
C GLY A 105 1.74 -0.22 -0.96
N ARG A 106 2.77 0.47 -1.44
CA ARG A 106 3.05 0.61 -2.87
C ARG A 106 4.55 0.65 -3.11
N LEU A 107 4.96 0.06 -4.22
CA LEU A 107 6.27 0.26 -4.81
C LEU A 107 6.13 1.08 -6.10
N ASP A 108 7.12 1.91 -6.39
CA ASP A 108 7.17 2.71 -7.63
C ASP A 108 7.25 1.79 -8.87
N ILE A 109 6.92 2.34 -10.05
CA ILE A 109 6.99 1.62 -11.32
C ILE A 109 8.38 1.04 -11.60
N ASN A 110 9.43 1.75 -11.21
CA ASN A 110 10.83 1.37 -11.40
C ASN A 110 11.48 0.76 -10.14
N THR A 111 10.66 0.21 -9.23
CA THR A 111 11.09 -0.55 -8.05
C THR A 111 10.58 -1.97 -8.21
N ALA A 112 11.44 -2.95 -7.97
CA ALA A 112 11.09 -4.36 -7.90
C ALA A 112 11.02 -4.82 -6.45
N GLY A 113 10.56 -6.04 -6.20
CA GLY A 113 10.65 -6.70 -4.90
C GLY A 113 9.31 -7.09 -4.28
N VAL A 114 9.35 -7.43 -3.02
CA VAL A 114 8.23 -8.03 -2.28
C VAL A 114 7.10 -7.04 -2.06
N MET A 115 5.91 -7.46 -2.43
CA MET A 115 4.65 -6.81 -2.03
C MET A 115 3.72 -7.84 -1.41
N LEU A 116 2.96 -7.41 -0.42
CA LEU A 116 1.90 -8.20 0.18
C LEU A 116 0.54 -7.69 -0.29
N PHE A 117 -0.36 -8.62 -0.51
CA PHE A 117 -1.79 -8.34 -0.73
C PHE A 117 -2.59 -9.13 0.28
N CYS A 118 -3.57 -8.50 0.90
CA CYS A 118 -4.43 -9.14 1.90
C CYS A 118 -5.90 -9.08 1.44
N SER A 119 -6.67 -10.09 1.78
CA SER A 119 -8.14 -10.04 1.62
C SER A 119 -8.78 -9.16 2.70
N ASP A 120 -8.15 -9.05 3.88
CA ASP A 120 -8.61 -8.18 4.96
C ASP A 120 -7.92 -6.80 4.93
N GLY A 121 -8.73 -5.76 4.76
CA GLY A 121 -8.24 -4.39 4.78
C GLY A 121 -7.81 -3.87 6.18
N ASN A 122 -8.14 -4.54 7.27
CA ASN A 122 -7.63 -4.18 8.61
C ASN A 122 -6.21 -4.70 8.77
N LEU A 123 -5.98 -5.96 8.35
CA LEU A 123 -4.64 -6.55 8.32
C LEU A 123 -3.72 -5.73 7.40
N ALA A 124 -4.17 -5.42 6.18
CA ALA A 124 -3.40 -4.57 5.27
C ALA A 124 -3.07 -3.21 5.89
N ASN A 125 -4.04 -2.55 6.55
CA ASN A 125 -3.81 -1.29 7.25
C ASN A 125 -2.85 -1.45 8.43
N GLY A 126 -2.95 -2.55 9.19
CA GLY A 126 -2.02 -2.87 10.28
C GLY A 126 -0.57 -2.95 9.80
N LEU A 127 -0.34 -3.59 8.66
CA LEU A 127 0.99 -3.78 8.08
C LEU A 127 1.57 -2.51 7.43
N MET A 128 0.73 -1.61 6.89
CA MET A 128 1.25 -0.45 6.15
C MET A 128 1.22 0.87 6.93
N HIS A 129 0.41 0.97 8.01
CA HIS A 129 0.22 2.24 8.68
C HIS A 129 1.50 2.67 9.43
N PRO A 130 2.02 3.90 9.22
CA PRO A 130 3.30 4.36 9.81
C PRO A 130 3.39 4.23 11.32
N ARG A 131 2.27 4.37 12.05
CA ARG A 131 2.23 4.23 13.52
C ARG A 131 2.65 2.86 14.06
N ASN A 132 2.63 1.83 13.21
CA ASN A 132 2.97 0.46 13.60
C ASN A 132 4.45 0.17 13.37
N GLU A 133 5.18 1.11 12.79
CA GLU A 133 6.65 1.11 12.64
C GLU A 133 7.23 -0.22 12.11
N ILE A 134 6.48 -0.87 11.20
CA ILE A 134 6.95 -2.10 10.54
C ILE A 134 8.18 -1.77 9.70
N GLU A 135 9.25 -2.47 9.96
CA GLU A 135 10.51 -2.32 9.24
C GLU A 135 10.37 -2.72 7.76
N ARG A 136 10.98 -1.92 6.91
CA ARG A 136 11.10 -2.18 5.47
C ARG A 136 12.55 -2.11 5.08
N GLU A 137 13.07 -3.23 4.63
CA GLU A 137 14.42 -3.34 4.12
C GLU A 137 14.42 -3.17 2.60
N TYR A 138 15.37 -2.39 2.10
CA TYR A 138 15.57 -2.17 0.67
C TYR A 138 17.03 -2.41 0.29
N LEU A 139 17.22 -3.05 -0.85
CA LEU A 139 18.52 -3.15 -1.51
C LEU A 139 18.62 -2.09 -2.61
N CYS A 140 19.53 -1.14 -2.43
CA CYS A 140 19.70 0.02 -3.30
C CYS A 140 21.02 -0.06 -4.07
N ARG A 141 20.98 0.07 -5.41
CA ARG A 141 22.18 0.38 -6.17
C ARG A 141 22.24 1.89 -6.38
N VAL A 142 23.21 2.52 -5.75
CA VAL A 142 23.39 3.96 -5.75
C VAL A 142 24.58 4.32 -6.63
N ASN A 143 24.35 5.24 -7.54
CA ASN A 143 25.33 5.85 -8.43
C ASN A 143 25.76 7.17 -7.80
N GLY A 144 27.06 7.40 -7.69
CA GLY A 144 27.67 8.58 -7.07
C GLY A 144 28.70 8.23 -6.02
N ILE A 145 29.43 9.28 -5.59
CA ILE A 145 30.39 9.17 -4.50
C ILE A 145 29.66 9.48 -3.21
N VAL A 146 29.56 8.51 -2.33
CA VAL A 146 28.93 8.63 -1.01
C VAL A 146 29.99 8.38 0.04
N SER A 147 30.23 9.35 0.89
CA SER A 147 31.22 9.30 1.99
C SER A 147 30.61 8.66 3.25
N GLU A 148 31.45 8.25 4.20
CA GLU A 148 30.99 7.78 5.51
C GLU A 148 30.17 8.86 6.24
N SER A 149 30.58 10.14 6.14
CA SER A 149 29.81 11.25 6.74
C SER A 149 28.44 11.41 6.12
N ASP A 150 28.24 11.06 4.83
CA ASP A 150 26.91 11.06 4.21
C ASP A 150 26.05 9.92 4.75
N LEU A 151 26.62 8.74 5.00
CA LEU A 151 25.90 7.62 5.63
C LEU A 151 25.45 7.99 7.04
N GLU A 152 26.30 8.63 7.83
CA GLU A 152 25.95 9.14 9.16
C GLU A 152 24.79 10.16 9.10
N ARG A 153 24.82 11.09 8.17
CA ARG A 153 23.75 12.08 7.96
C ARG A 153 22.42 11.40 7.58
N LEU A 154 22.47 10.42 6.71
CA LEU A 154 21.28 9.63 6.31
C LEU A 154 20.63 8.91 7.48
N CYS A 155 21.40 8.47 8.49
CA CYS A 155 20.89 7.83 9.71
C CYS A 155 20.48 8.84 10.79
N SER A 156 21.15 9.99 10.89
CA SER A 156 20.86 11.02 11.88
C SER A 156 19.55 11.77 11.60
N GLY A 157 19.16 11.82 10.35
CA GLY A 157 17.97 12.52 9.88
C GLY A 157 18.29 13.76 9.07
N MET A 158 17.60 13.92 7.96
CA MET A 158 17.74 15.05 7.03
C MET A 158 16.36 15.61 6.71
N GLU A 159 16.29 16.92 6.51
CA GLU A 159 15.08 17.52 6.00
C GLU A 159 14.95 17.25 4.50
N VAL A 160 13.87 16.59 4.13
CA VAL A 160 13.52 16.28 2.74
C VAL A 160 12.07 16.67 2.50
N ASP A 161 11.84 17.66 1.62
CA ASP A 161 10.52 18.22 1.31
C ASP A 161 9.71 18.65 2.56
N GLY A 162 10.36 19.36 3.48
CA GLY A 162 9.72 19.86 4.70
C GLY A 162 9.45 18.80 5.78
N HIS A 163 10.07 17.64 5.65
CA HIS A 163 9.95 16.55 6.62
C HIS A 163 11.31 16.00 7.01
N VAL A 164 11.49 15.70 8.30
CA VAL A 164 12.67 14.94 8.73
C VAL A 164 12.50 13.49 8.33
N CYS A 165 13.40 13.01 7.47
CA CYS A 165 13.47 11.62 6.98
C CYS A 165 14.83 11.03 7.34
N ARG A 166 14.87 9.73 7.61
CA ARG A 166 16.13 9.03 7.89
C ARG A 166 15.99 7.55 7.55
N PHE A 167 17.12 6.90 7.38
CA PHE A 167 17.20 5.45 7.50
C PHE A 167 17.43 5.07 8.97
N ASP A 168 16.85 3.97 9.40
CA ASP A 168 17.16 3.38 10.71
C ASP A 168 18.55 2.73 10.68
N SER A 169 18.93 2.19 9.51
CA SER A 169 20.29 1.68 9.25
C SER A 169 20.65 1.77 7.78
N VAL A 170 21.95 1.91 7.50
CA VAL A 170 22.55 1.81 6.16
C VAL A 170 23.76 0.89 6.25
N GLU A 171 23.80 -0.14 5.43
CA GLU A 171 24.91 -1.09 5.33
C GLU A 171 25.44 -1.13 3.91
N ALA A 172 26.72 -0.82 3.72
CA ALA A 172 27.38 -0.98 2.44
C ALA A 172 27.62 -2.45 2.14
N ARG A 173 27.23 -2.92 0.96
CA ARG A 173 27.49 -4.28 0.50
C ARG A 173 28.89 -4.36 -0.14
N PRO A 174 29.52 -5.54 -0.10
CA PRO A 174 30.82 -5.76 -0.75
C PRO A 174 30.78 -5.33 -2.23
N GLY A 175 31.83 -4.69 -2.67
CA GLY A 175 31.97 -4.17 -4.03
C GLY A 175 32.53 -2.75 -4.02
N GLY A 176 33.09 -2.31 -5.13
CA GLY A 176 33.69 -1.01 -5.31
C GLY A 176 33.18 -0.31 -6.56
N GLY A 177 33.69 0.91 -6.80
CA GLY A 177 33.38 1.71 -7.99
C GLY A 177 32.24 2.68 -7.79
N TYR A 178 31.81 3.27 -8.88
CA TYR A 178 30.85 4.38 -8.91
C TYR A 178 29.39 3.93 -8.63
N ASN A 179 29.07 2.63 -8.84
CA ASN A 179 27.78 2.02 -8.56
C ASN A 179 27.92 1.09 -7.38
N ARG A 180 27.59 1.53 -6.18
CA ARG A 180 27.67 0.74 -4.95
C ARG A 180 26.29 0.23 -4.53
N TRP A 181 26.29 -0.94 -3.89
CA TRP A 181 25.07 -1.50 -3.30
C TRP A 181 25.01 -1.21 -1.80
N PHE A 182 23.84 -0.88 -1.33
CA PHE A 182 23.54 -0.64 0.08
C PHE A 182 22.25 -1.34 0.47
N THR A 183 22.23 -1.93 1.66
CA THR A 183 20.99 -2.30 2.32
C THR A 183 20.59 -1.15 3.24
N VAL A 184 19.34 -0.76 3.20
CA VAL A 184 18.79 0.29 4.05
C VAL A 184 17.51 -0.18 4.71
N VAL A 185 17.29 0.21 5.96
CA VAL A 185 16.07 -0.08 6.73
C VAL A 185 15.40 1.24 7.08
N LEU A 186 14.07 1.28 6.95
CA LEU A 186 13.25 2.39 7.42
C LEU A 186 11.85 1.91 7.86
N ARG A 187 11.23 2.65 8.79
CA ARG A 187 9.87 2.36 9.30
C ARG A 187 8.80 3.28 8.75
N GLN A 188 9.20 4.42 8.20
CA GLN A 188 8.30 5.30 7.48
C GLN A 188 8.04 4.73 6.07
N GLY A 189 7.48 5.42 5.19
CA GLY A 189 7.19 4.94 3.82
C GLY A 189 6.59 6.08 3.04
N ARG A 190 7.25 7.25 3.15
CA ARG A 190 6.83 8.45 2.44
C ARG A 190 7.07 8.29 0.94
N TYR A 191 6.42 9.14 0.16
CA TYR A 191 6.57 9.10 -1.28
C TYR A 191 8.03 9.19 -1.71
N ARG A 192 8.53 8.13 -2.34
CA ARG A 192 9.90 7.97 -2.87
C ARG A 192 11.01 8.26 -1.85
N GLU A 193 10.77 7.99 -0.57
CA GLU A 193 11.63 8.38 0.54
C GLU A 193 13.07 7.89 0.38
N VAL A 194 13.27 6.61 0.04
CA VAL A 194 14.59 6.04 -0.21
C VAL A 194 15.35 6.81 -1.30
N ARG A 195 14.69 7.10 -2.43
CA ARG A 195 15.34 7.81 -3.56
C ARG A 195 15.66 9.27 -3.21
N ARG A 196 14.82 9.90 -2.40
CA ARG A 196 15.00 11.28 -1.97
C ARG A 196 16.13 11.41 -0.95
N LEU A 197 16.21 10.52 0.01
CA LEU A 197 17.30 10.47 0.98
C LEU A 197 18.65 10.33 0.28
N TRP A 198 18.80 9.38 -0.63
CA TRP A 198 20.02 9.24 -1.42
C TRP A 198 20.30 10.48 -2.27
N GLY A 199 19.28 11.08 -2.88
CA GLY A 199 19.42 12.33 -3.65
C GLY A 199 19.91 13.50 -2.82
N ALA A 200 19.54 13.59 -1.54
CA ALA A 200 19.96 14.66 -0.63
C ALA A 200 21.47 14.64 -0.28
N VAL A 201 22.12 13.50 -0.50
CA VAL A 201 23.60 13.37 -0.36
C VAL A 201 24.31 13.20 -1.72
N GLY A 202 23.64 13.57 -2.83
CA GLY A 202 24.22 13.51 -4.18
C GLY A 202 24.22 12.10 -4.81
N GLY A 203 23.62 11.12 -4.18
CA GLY A 203 23.49 9.76 -4.70
C GLY A 203 22.24 9.61 -5.59
N ALA A 204 22.34 8.85 -6.69
CA ALA A 204 21.22 8.52 -7.56
C ALA A 204 20.92 7.02 -7.51
N VAL A 205 19.70 6.65 -7.04
CA VAL A 205 19.28 5.24 -6.98
C VAL A 205 18.96 4.72 -8.38
N SER A 206 19.85 3.91 -8.94
CA SER A 206 19.70 3.29 -10.27
C SER A 206 18.91 1.99 -10.23
N ARG A 207 18.93 1.23 -9.12
CA ARG A 207 18.11 0.05 -8.89
C ARG A 207 17.62 0.02 -7.44
N LEU A 208 16.38 -0.38 -7.23
CA LEU A 208 15.75 -0.50 -5.92
C LEU A 208 14.94 -1.79 -5.86
N ILE A 209 15.20 -2.56 -4.84
CA ILE A 209 14.53 -3.84 -4.58
C ILE A 209 14.05 -3.84 -3.14
#